data_68537c15f5f764767dafc6da5eb4d982
#
_entry.id   68537c15f5f764767dafc6da5eb4d982
#
_cell.length_a   1.000
_cell.length_b   1.000
_cell.length_c   1.000
_cell.angle_alpha   90.00
_cell.angle_beta   90.00
_cell.angle_gamma   90.00
#
_symmetry.space_group_name_H-M   'P 1'
#
loop_
_entity.id
_entity.type
_entity.pdbx_description
1 polymer ?
#
loop_
_entity_poly.entity_id
_entity_poly.type
_entity_poly.pdbx_seq_one_letter_code
_entity_poly.pdbx_strand_id
1 'polypeptide(L)'
;KSTRIYTIPRWKGRCRNMPPQMGHNNNRNARFQKQAKPKNLTGAINRLFSYIGRDKYKVLFAVICVVISTAANLGGTYMLRPIMGNLALDEPGDIKLKKLIIGLVIMGLIYLIGIIASFIQARTMIQVSQDAIKRIRASLFVKLQSLSVKYYDTNSAGDIMSRFTNDIDNIGQMFDSTILHMLSGILTLIGSIVLMFVTNVPLALVTLTLTPLMALVSGTIAKHTRKYFGKQQAQLGAVNGF
;
A
#
# COMPACT_ATOMS: atom_id res chain seq x y z
N LYS A 1 -7.23 47.69 45.25
CA LYS A 1 -6.85 47.29 43.89
C LYS A 1 -8.02 46.49 43.33
N SER A 2 -8.73 47.16 42.42
CA SER A 2 -10.08 46.88 41.96
C SER A 2 -10.04 45.75 40.89
N THR A 3 -10.66 44.63 41.18
CA THR A 3 -10.88 43.54 40.22
C THR A 3 -12.22 43.81 39.53
N ARG A 4 -12.20 44.23 38.29
CA ARG A 4 -13.40 44.35 37.43
C ARG A 4 -13.84 43.00 36.97
N ILE A 5 -14.95 42.54 37.44
CA ILE A 5 -15.68 41.38 36.97
C ILE A 5 -16.45 41.81 35.70
N TYR A 6 -16.07 41.29 34.55
CA TYR A 6 -16.86 41.45 33.29
C TYR A 6 -18.10 40.54 33.36
N THR A 7 -19.26 41.17 33.56
CA THR A 7 -20.57 40.51 33.43
C THR A 7 -20.92 40.28 31.96
N ILE A 8 -21.07 39.02 31.55
CA ILE A 8 -21.50 38.61 30.20
C ILE A 8 -23.01 38.96 30.10
N PRO A 9 -23.46 39.68 29.06
CA PRO A 9 -24.88 39.98 28.89
C PRO A 9 -25.64 38.70 28.49
N ARG A 10 -26.67 38.39 29.28
CA ARG A 10 -27.62 37.29 29.08
C ARG A 10 -28.54 37.61 27.90
N TRP A 11 -28.29 37.03 26.74
CA TRP A 11 -29.18 37.11 25.57
C TRP A 11 -30.43 36.26 25.80
N LYS A 12 -31.44 36.82 26.45
CA LYS A 12 -32.82 36.29 26.46
C LYS A 12 -33.61 36.99 25.35
N GLY A 13 -34.04 36.21 24.37
CA GLY A 13 -35.22 36.56 23.57
C GLY A 13 -34.93 37.16 22.18
N ARG A 14 -34.77 36.31 21.19
CA ARG A 14 -35.25 36.55 19.81
C ARG A 14 -35.08 35.32 18.90
N CYS A 15 -35.60 34.18 19.31
CA CYS A 15 -35.66 32.97 18.42
C CYS A 15 -37.12 32.61 18.12
N ARG A 16 -37.95 33.57 17.67
CA ARG A 16 -39.36 33.25 17.39
C ARG A 16 -39.79 33.49 15.95
N ASN A 17 -38.92 33.81 15.02
CA ASN A 17 -39.29 33.87 13.60
C ASN A 17 -38.10 33.51 12.71
N MET A 18 -37.54 32.28 12.85
CA MET A 18 -36.77 31.70 11.78
C MET A 18 -37.75 30.90 10.88
N PRO A 19 -37.79 31.15 9.57
CA PRO A 19 -38.51 30.28 8.65
C PRO A 19 -37.96 28.86 8.80
N PRO A 20 -38.80 27.82 8.62
CA PRO A 20 -38.33 26.43 8.69
C PRO A 20 -37.20 26.29 7.70
N GLN A 21 -36.00 25.96 8.19
CA GLN A 21 -34.86 25.61 7.34
C GLN A 21 -35.32 24.47 6.45
N MET A 22 -35.45 24.76 5.15
CA MET A 22 -35.65 23.74 4.12
C MET A 22 -34.70 22.60 4.42
N GLY A 23 -35.29 21.43 4.68
CA GLY A 23 -34.54 20.22 5.04
C GLY A 23 -33.39 20.04 4.10
N HIS A 24 -32.20 20.25 4.60
CA HIS A 24 -30.97 19.86 3.94
C HIS A 24 -31.04 18.34 3.84
N ASN A 25 -31.58 17.91 2.70
CA ASN A 25 -31.78 16.52 2.35
C ASN A 25 -30.46 15.80 2.61
N ASN A 26 -30.46 14.97 3.63
CA ASN A 26 -29.30 14.32 4.22
C ASN A 26 -28.79 13.21 3.29
N ASN A 27 -28.49 13.57 2.04
CA ASN A 27 -27.90 12.72 1.01
C ASN A 27 -26.39 12.50 1.23
N ARG A 28 -25.87 12.75 2.43
CA ARG A 28 -24.51 12.35 2.81
C ARG A 28 -24.34 10.82 2.79
N ASN A 29 -25.41 10.05 2.92
CA ASN A 29 -25.38 8.59 2.79
C ASN A 29 -25.33 8.10 1.33
N ALA A 30 -25.55 8.96 0.34
CA ALA A 30 -25.41 8.59 -1.07
C ALA A 30 -23.93 8.50 -1.54
N ARG A 31 -22.98 9.00 -0.76
CA ARG A 31 -21.55 8.90 -1.09
C ARG A 31 -20.94 7.50 -0.92
N PHE A 32 -21.64 6.58 -0.26
CA PHE A 32 -21.36 5.14 -0.29
C PHE A 32 -22.22 4.41 -1.34
N GLN A 33 -22.59 5.08 -2.44
CA GLN A 33 -23.05 4.33 -3.59
C GLN A 33 -21.94 3.33 -3.94
N LYS A 34 -22.29 2.04 -3.81
CA LYS A 34 -21.47 0.93 -4.32
C LYS A 34 -20.94 1.35 -5.68
N GLN A 35 -19.66 1.68 -5.75
CA GLN A 35 -19.00 1.92 -7.02
C GLN A 35 -19.34 0.72 -7.89
N ALA A 36 -20.08 0.96 -8.97
CA ALA A 36 -20.47 -0.11 -9.89
C ALA A 36 -19.17 -0.78 -10.33
N LYS A 37 -19.04 -2.08 -10.01
CA LYS A 37 -17.88 -2.86 -10.43
C LYS A 37 -17.70 -2.64 -11.93
N PRO A 38 -16.52 -2.23 -12.39
CA PRO A 38 -16.30 -1.99 -13.81
C PRO A 38 -16.65 -3.27 -14.58
N LYS A 39 -17.49 -3.15 -15.60
CA LYS A 39 -17.98 -4.28 -16.40
C LYS A 39 -16.85 -5.13 -17.03
N ASN A 40 -15.65 -4.56 -17.22
CA ASN A 40 -14.47 -5.20 -17.78
C ASN A 40 -13.21 -4.74 -17.03
N LEU A 41 -12.92 -5.38 -15.88
CA LEU A 41 -11.69 -5.15 -15.12
C LEU A 41 -10.43 -5.43 -15.95
N THR A 42 -10.43 -6.53 -16.69
CA THR A 42 -9.30 -6.95 -17.53
C THR A 42 -8.99 -5.92 -18.63
N GLY A 43 -10.01 -5.35 -19.27
CA GLY A 43 -9.83 -4.30 -20.28
C GLY A 43 -9.32 -2.97 -19.69
N ALA A 44 -9.75 -2.61 -18.47
CA ALA A 44 -9.26 -1.43 -17.78
C ALA A 44 -7.79 -1.58 -17.37
N ILE A 45 -7.43 -2.72 -16.80
CA ILE A 45 -6.06 -3.05 -16.41
C ILE A 45 -5.14 -3.06 -17.65
N ASN A 46 -5.55 -3.68 -18.75
CA ASN A 46 -4.73 -3.73 -19.97
C ASN A 46 -4.51 -2.35 -20.58
N ARG A 47 -5.50 -1.45 -20.53
CA ARG A 47 -5.34 -0.05 -20.93
C ARG A 47 -4.34 0.70 -20.02
N LEU A 48 -4.40 0.51 -18.71
CA LEU A 48 -3.46 1.10 -17.76
C LEU A 48 -2.03 0.63 -18.04
N PHE A 49 -1.83 -0.67 -18.27
CA PHE A 49 -0.52 -1.21 -18.64
C PHE A 49 -0.03 -0.71 -20.01
N SER A 50 -0.93 -0.39 -20.93
CA SER A 50 -0.57 0.22 -22.22
C SER A 50 0.09 1.60 -22.06
N TYR A 51 -0.27 2.39 -21.04
CA TYR A 51 0.40 3.66 -20.75
C TYR A 51 1.82 3.50 -20.23
N ILE A 52 2.11 2.37 -19.55
CA ILE A 52 3.46 2.00 -19.09
C ILE A 52 4.28 1.38 -20.24
N GLY A 53 3.62 0.77 -21.21
CA GLY A 53 4.25 -0.01 -22.29
C GLY A 53 5.27 0.74 -23.14
N ARG A 54 5.32 2.07 -23.05
CA ARG A 54 6.31 2.90 -23.73
C ARG A 54 7.69 2.84 -23.07
N ASP A 55 7.74 2.52 -21.76
CA ASP A 55 8.98 2.43 -20.96
C ASP A 55 9.32 0.98 -20.58
N LYS A 56 9.05 0.01 -21.47
CA LYS A 56 9.23 -1.44 -21.25
C LYS A 56 10.60 -1.79 -20.67
N TYR A 57 11.66 -1.16 -21.18
CA TYR A 57 13.02 -1.43 -20.74
C TYR A 57 13.28 -0.97 -19.30
N LYS A 58 12.72 0.18 -18.90
CA LYS A 58 12.83 0.67 -17.52
C LYS A 58 12.07 -0.26 -16.56
N VAL A 59 10.87 -0.71 -16.96
CA VAL A 59 10.08 -1.67 -16.18
C VAL A 59 10.80 -3.02 -16.05
N LEU A 60 11.33 -3.55 -17.15
CA LEU A 60 12.10 -4.79 -17.13
C LEU A 60 13.33 -4.66 -16.21
N PHE A 61 14.04 -3.54 -16.29
CA PHE A 61 15.18 -3.25 -15.42
C PHE A 61 14.76 -3.19 -13.94
N ALA A 62 13.63 -2.55 -13.62
CA ALA A 62 13.09 -2.53 -12.27
C ALA A 62 12.75 -3.94 -11.77
N VAL A 63 12.16 -4.80 -12.62
CA VAL A 63 11.86 -6.20 -12.29
C VAL A 63 13.14 -6.99 -11.99
N ILE A 64 14.19 -6.82 -12.78
CA ILE A 64 15.49 -7.45 -12.54
C ILE A 64 16.06 -7.01 -11.18
N CYS A 65 15.97 -5.72 -10.87
CA CYS A 65 16.41 -5.21 -9.56
C CYS A 65 15.56 -5.79 -8.40
N VAL A 66 14.24 -6.01 -8.59
CA VAL A 66 13.39 -6.72 -7.61
C VAL A 66 13.92 -8.12 -7.35
N VAL A 67 14.23 -8.87 -8.41
CA VAL A 67 14.76 -10.23 -8.29
C VAL A 67 16.10 -10.23 -7.52
N ILE A 68 17.00 -9.32 -7.88
CA ILE A 68 18.30 -9.19 -7.19
C ILE A 68 18.13 -8.83 -5.73
N SER A 69 17.29 -7.85 -5.40
CA SER A 69 17.07 -7.41 -4.02
C SER A 69 16.40 -8.51 -3.18
N THR A 70 15.45 -9.24 -3.76
CA THR A 70 14.77 -10.36 -3.10
C THR A 70 15.74 -11.53 -2.88
N ALA A 71 16.55 -11.87 -3.89
CA ALA A 71 17.56 -12.91 -3.78
C ALA A 71 18.62 -12.56 -2.73
N ALA A 72 19.06 -11.30 -2.67
CA ALA A 72 19.99 -10.82 -1.64
C ALA A 72 19.39 -10.93 -0.23
N ASN A 73 18.11 -10.59 -0.06
CA ASN A 73 17.41 -10.70 1.22
C ASN A 73 17.31 -12.17 1.69
N LEU A 74 16.88 -13.06 0.80
CA LEU A 74 16.80 -14.49 1.06
C LEU A 74 18.20 -15.12 1.30
N GLY A 75 19.19 -14.74 0.49
CA GLY A 75 20.56 -15.19 0.62
C GLY A 75 21.21 -14.74 1.92
N GLY A 76 20.97 -13.49 2.33
CA GLY A 76 21.42 -12.98 3.64
C GLY A 76 20.82 -13.76 4.80
N THR A 77 19.52 -14.09 4.74
CA THR A 77 18.86 -14.93 5.75
C THR A 77 19.42 -16.34 5.75
N TYR A 78 19.69 -16.93 4.59
CA TYR A 78 20.30 -18.27 4.50
C TYR A 78 21.73 -18.33 5.07
N MET A 79 22.50 -17.23 4.98
CA MET A 79 23.84 -17.12 5.54
C MET A 79 23.89 -17.20 7.09
N LEU A 80 22.77 -17.00 7.77
CA LEU A 80 22.70 -17.22 9.22
C LEU A 80 23.00 -18.68 9.60
N ARG A 81 22.63 -19.65 8.74
CA ARG A 81 22.85 -21.07 9.00
C ARG A 81 24.33 -21.44 9.15
N PRO A 82 25.23 -21.17 8.19
CA PRO A 82 26.65 -21.45 8.34
C PRO A 82 27.31 -20.62 9.46
N ILE A 83 26.86 -19.39 9.70
CA ILE A 83 27.37 -18.55 10.77
C ILE A 83 27.07 -19.17 12.14
N MET A 84 25.84 -19.59 12.38
CA MET A 84 25.42 -20.24 13.62
C MET A 84 26.06 -21.64 13.77
N GLY A 85 26.21 -22.40 12.66
CA GLY A 85 26.88 -23.69 12.64
C GLY A 85 28.36 -23.59 13.04
N ASN A 86 29.08 -22.58 12.51
CA ASN A 86 30.49 -22.33 12.85
C ASN A 86 30.68 -21.92 14.32
N LEU A 87 29.65 -21.29 14.92
CA LEU A 87 29.70 -20.90 16.34
C LEU A 87 29.53 -22.12 17.28
N ALA A 88 28.77 -23.14 16.84
CA ALA A 88 28.49 -24.34 17.63
C ALA A 88 29.63 -25.39 17.64
N LEU A 89 30.61 -25.24 16.74
CA LEU A 89 31.75 -26.17 16.67
C LEU A 89 32.78 -25.90 17.82
N ASP A 90 33.38 -26.94 18.39
CA ASP A 90 34.40 -26.83 19.43
C ASP A 90 35.80 -26.56 18.83
N GLU A 91 35.96 -25.46 18.12
CA GLU A 91 37.25 -25.00 17.59
C GLU A 91 37.90 -23.95 18.53
N PRO A 92 39.25 -23.74 18.43
CA PRO A 92 39.94 -22.67 19.16
C PRO A 92 39.31 -21.29 18.93
N GLY A 93 39.24 -20.46 19.98
CA GLY A 93 38.52 -19.17 19.97
C GLY A 93 38.92 -18.22 18.85
N ASP A 94 40.20 -18.15 18.47
CA ASP A 94 40.72 -17.29 17.43
C ASP A 94 40.21 -17.68 16.02
N ILE A 95 40.06 -18.99 15.77
CA ILE A 95 39.55 -19.51 14.49
C ILE A 95 38.06 -19.26 14.38
N LYS A 96 37.29 -19.43 15.44
CA LYS A 96 35.87 -19.12 15.54
C LYS A 96 35.62 -17.63 15.23
N LEU A 97 36.37 -16.76 15.88
CA LEU A 97 36.23 -15.33 15.73
C LEU A 97 36.48 -14.90 14.26
N LYS A 98 37.54 -15.43 13.63
CA LYS A 98 37.87 -15.15 12.23
C LYS A 98 36.79 -15.63 11.26
N LYS A 99 36.26 -16.87 11.44
CA LYS A 99 35.17 -17.41 10.62
C LYS A 99 33.88 -16.60 10.79
N LEU A 100 33.58 -16.17 12.01
CA LEU A 100 32.42 -15.32 12.33
C LEU A 100 32.53 -13.96 11.62
N ILE A 101 33.67 -13.28 11.74
CA ILE A 101 33.88 -11.97 11.09
C ILE A 101 33.76 -12.09 9.58
N ILE A 102 34.37 -13.11 8.96
CA ILE A 102 34.25 -13.33 7.50
C ILE A 102 32.77 -13.55 7.12
N GLY A 103 32.05 -14.40 7.85
CA GLY A 103 30.63 -14.65 7.60
C GLY A 103 29.77 -13.38 7.70
N LEU A 104 30.01 -12.55 8.72
CA LEU A 104 29.31 -11.27 8.89
C LEU A 104 29.64 -10.28 7.77
N VAL A 105 30.91 -10.21 7.33
CA VAL A 105 31.31 -9.33 6.22
C VAL A 105 30.61 -9.74 4.92
N ILE A 106 30.62 -11.06 4.60
CA ILE A 106 29.93 -11.57 3.41
C ILE A 106 28.44 -11.28 3.47
N MET A 107 27.81 -11.53 4.61
CA MET A 107 26.38 -11.21 4.81
C MET A 107 26.11 -9.70 4.62
N GLY A 108 26.97 -8.85 5.17
CA GLY A 108 26.88 -7.41 5.01
C GLY A 108 26.99 -6.96 3.55
N LEU A 109 27.90 -7.57 2.78
CA LEU A 109 28.03 -7.28 1.35
C LEU A 109 26.79 -7.72 0.56
N ILE A 110 26.21 -8.87 0.87
CA ILE A 110 24.98 -9.35 0.23
C ILE A 110 23.84 -8.38 0.50
N TYR A 111 23.64 -7.93 1.75
CA TYR A 111 22.62 -6.96 2.08
C TYR A 111 22.87 -5.59 1.43
N LEU A 112 24.13 -5.17 1.33
CA LEU A 112 24.49 -3.92 0.65
C LEU A 112 24.08 -3.94 -0.82
N ILE A 113 24.35 -5.05 -1.52
CA ILE A 113 23.88 -5.25 -2.91
C ILE A 113 22.36 -5.19 -2.99
N GLY A 114 21.66 -5.84 -2.05
CA GLY A 114 20.19 -5.82 -1.97
C GLY A 114 19.63 -4.40 -1.77
N ILE A 115 20.23 -3.61 -0.89
CA ILE A 115 19.82 -2.22 -0.62
C ILE A 115 20.05 -1.35 -1.86
N ILE A 116 21.20 -1.45 -2.52
CA ILE A 116 21.49 -0.70 -3.73
C ILE A 116 20.51 -1.06 -4.85
N ALA A 117 20.24 -2.35 -5.05
CA ALA A 117 19.26 -2.82 -6.03
C ALA A 117 17.86 -2.29 -5.74
N SER A 118 17.43 -2.32 -4.47
CA SER A 118 16.14 -1.79 -4.02
C SER A 118 16.03 -0.28 -4.23
N PHE A 119 17.09 0.47 -3.96
CA PHE A 119 17.12 1.92 -4.18
C PHE A 119 17.01 2.27 -5.67
N ILE A 120 17.77 1.60 -6.52
CA ILE A 120 17.73 1.79 -7.98
C ILE A 120 16.34 1.44 -8.53
N GLN A 121 15.77 0.32 -8.10
CA GLN A 121 14.41 -0.11 -8.43
C GLN A 121 13.38 0.98 -8.10
N ALA A 122 13.38 1.48 -6.86
CA ALA A 122 12.44 2.49 -6.41
C ALA A 122 12.56 3.77 -7.25
N ARG A 123 13.77 4.25 -7.48
CA ARG A 123 14.03 5.43 -8.33
C ARG A 123 13.54 5.25 -9.76
N THR A 124 13.81 4.10 -10.37
CA THR A 124 13.39 3.80 -11.73
C THR A 124 11.87 3.75 -11.83
N MET A 125 11.20 3.14 -10.84
CA MET A 125 9.75 2.99 -10.88
C MET A 125 9.01 4.30 -10.64
N ILE A 126 9.52 5.16 -9.77
CA ILE A 126 8.98 6.53 -9.61
C ILE A 126 9.00 7.28 -10.94
N GLN A 127 10.09 7.21 -11.70
CA GLN A 127 10.18 7.86 -13.02
C GLN A 127 9.16 7.30 -14.01
N VAL A 128 9.03 5.97 -14.10
CA VAL A 128 8.05 5.31 -14.98
C VAL A 128 6.62 5.70 -14.60
N SER A 129 6.31 5.74 -13.32
CA SER A 129 5.00 6.12 -12.80
C SER A 129 4.68 7.58 -13.12
N GLN A 130 5.59 8.51 -12.85
CA GLN A 130 5.39 9.93 -13.15
C GLN A 130 5.19 10.18 -14.65
N ASP A 131 5.94 9.49 -15.50
CA ASP A 131 5.76 9.57 -16.96
C ASP A 131 4.39 9.00 -17.38
N ALA A 132 3.95 7.90 -16.78
CA ALA A 132 2.61 7.33 -17.03
C ALA A 132 1.49 8.25 -16.55
N ILE A 133 1.59 8.82 -15.34
CA ILE A 133 0.64 9.79 -14.79
C ILE A 133 0.52 11.02 -15.70
N LYS A 134 1.64 11.56 -16.15
CA LYS A 134 1.65 12.70 -17.08
C LYS A 134 0.88 12.39 -18.37
N ARG A 135 1.06 11.20 -18.93
CA ARG A 135 0.34 10.75 -20.13
C ARG A 135 -1.16 10.56 -19.86
N ILE A 136 -1.51 9.98 -18.71
CA ILE A 136 -2.91 9.79 -18.31
C ILE A 136 -3.59 11.15 -18.14
N ARG A 137 -2.97 12.09 -17.43
CA ARG A 137 -3.50 13.45 -17.25
C ARG A 137 -3.70 14.16 -18.59
N ALA A 138 -2.73 14.08 -19.50
CA ALA A 138 -2.83 14.67 -20.83
C ALA A 138 -4.00 14.06 -21.63
N SER A 139 -4.11 12.73 -21.64
CA SER A 139 -5.21 12.03 -22.34
C SER A 139 -6.58 12.37 -21.76
N LEU A 140 -6.67 12.49 -20.43
CA LEU A 140 -7.89 12.86 -19.72
C LEU A 140 -8.29 14.30 -20.03
N PHE A 141 -7.32 15.21 -20.05
CA PHE A 141 -7.57 16.62 -20.39
C PHE A 141 -8.13 16.79 -21.80
N VAL A 142 -7.50 16.14 -22.79
CA VAL A 142 -8.00 16.13 -24.17
C VAL A 142 -9.42 15.56 -24.23
N LYS A 143 -9.67 14.46 -23.47
CA LYS A 143 -11.01 13.86 -23.42
C LYS A 143 -12.03 14.78 -22.77
N LEU A 144 -11.68 15.46 -21.68
CA LEU A 144 -12.58 16.45 -21.06
C LEU A 144 -12.96 17.55 -22.06
N GLN A 145 -11.99 18.12 -22.78
CA GLN A 145 -12.28 19.15 -23.79
C GLN A 145 -13.20 18.68 -24.91
N SER A 146 -13.24 17.39 -25.22
CA SER A 146 -14.10 16.80 -26.26
C SER A 146 -15.51 16.43 -25.78
N LEU A 147 -15.81 16.58 -24.47
CA LEU A 147 -17.13 16.25 -23.92
C LEU A 147 -18.14 17.37 -24.21
N SER A 148 -19.43 16.99 -24.38
CA SER A 148 -20.51 17.93 -24.58
C SER A 148 -20.80 18.76 -23.33
N VAL A 149 -21.33 19.97 -23.50
CA VAL A 149 -21.77 20.87 -22.40
C VAL A 149 -22.74 20.15 -21.46
N LYS A 150 -23.63 19.30 -21.99
CA LYS A 150 -24.57 18.49 -21.20
C LYS A 150 -23.90 17.64 -20.15
N TYR A 151 -22.67 17.17 -20.40
CA TYR A 151 -21.90 16.39 -19.41
C TYR A 151 -21.53 17.25 -18.21
N TYR A 152 -21.16 18.50 -18.43
CA TYR A 152 -20.78 19.45 -17.37
C TYR A 152 -21.98 19.92 -16.56
N ASP A 153 -23.16 20.01 -17.19
CA ASP A 153 -24.41 20.35 -16.51
C ASP A 153 -24.89 19.20 -15.56
N THR A 154 -24.59 17.96 -15.93
CA THR A 154 -25.01 16.78 -15.15
C THR A 154 -24.01 16.32 -14.10
N ASN A 155 -22.74 16.70 -14.22
CA ASN A 155 -21.68 16.30 -13.28
C ASN A 155 -21.11 17.53 -12.59
N SER A 156 -20.93 17.46 -11.27
CA SER A 156 -20.34 18.58 -10.54
C SER A 156 -18.87 18.79 -10.91
N ALA A 157 -18.45 20.03 -11.02
CA ALA A 157 -17.04 20.37 -11.28
C ALA A 157 -16.11 19.77 -10.21
N GLY A 158 -16.59 19.65 -8.96
CA GLY A 158 -15.87 19.02 -7.87
C GLY A 158 -15.63 17.52 -8.07
N ASP A 159 -16.62 16.79 -8.62
CA ASP A 159 -16.46 15.36 -8.92
C ASP A 159 -15.47 15.13 -10.07
N ILE A 160 -15.53 15.97 -11.09
CA ILE A 160 -14.59 15.91 -12.21
C ILE A 160 -13.15 16.19 -11.70
N MET A 161 -13.00 17.22 -10.87
CA MET A 161 -11.69 17.58 -10.32
C MET A 161 -11.15 16.53 -9.36
N SER A 162 -12.00 15.92 -8.53
CA SER A 162 -11.62 14.81 -7.66
C SER A 162 -11.09 13.61 -8.44
N ARG A 163 -11.70 13.27 -9.57
CA ARG A 163 -11.19 12.20 -10.45
C ARG A 163 -9.87 12.58 -11.11
N PHE A 164 -9.70 13.84 -11.48
CA PHE A 164 -8.50 14.35 -12.13
C PHE A 164 -7.31 14.43 -11.16
N THR A 165 -7.56 14.59 -9.86
CA THR A 165 -6.53 14.64 -8.83
C THR A 165 -6.41 13.30 -8.10
N ASN A 166 -7.38 12.94 -7.27
CA ASN A 166 -7.29 11.82 -6.34
C ASN A 166 -7.23 10.45 -7.03
N ASP A 167 -8.05 10.24 -8.09
CA ASP A 167 -8.06 8.93 -8.75
C ASP A 167 -6.76 8.71 -9.53
N ILE A 168 -6.22 9.76 -10.17
CA ILE A 168 -4.94 9.66 -10.87
C ILE A 168 -3.78 9.45 -9.90
N ASP A 169 -3.78 10.13 -8.75
CA ASP A 169 -2.73 9.95 -7.74
C ASP A 169 -2.77 8.55 -7.12
N ASN A 170 -3.97 7.97 -6.91
CA ASN A 170 -4.13 6.58 -6.51
C ASN A 170 -3.58 5.60 -7.56
N ILE A 171 -3.81 5.87 -8.86
CA ILE A 171 -3.21 5.08 -9.95
C ILE A 171 -1.69 5.20 -9.92
N GLY A 172 -1.15 6.39 -9.68
CA GLY A 172 0.26 6.62 -9.52
C GLY A 172 0.87 5.80 -8.40
N GLN A 173 0.28 5.85 -7.22
CA GLN A 173 0.72 5.06 -6.08
C GLN A 173 0.66 3.55 -6.35
N MET A 174 -0.34 3.09 -7.11
CA MET A 174 -0.42 1.70 -7.54
C MET A 174 0.78 1.32 -8.43
N PHE A 175 1.18 2.19 -9.35
CA PHE A 175 2.33 1.95 -10.22
C PHE A 175 3.66 2.07 -9.48
N ASP A 176 3.80 3.02 -8.55
CA ASP A 176 5.04 3.27 -7.83
C ASP A 176 5.43 2.12 -6.90
N SER A 177 4.47 1.62 -6.12
CA SER A 177 4.76 0.73 -5.00
C SER A 177 4.01 -0.60 -5.06
N THR A 178 2.69 -0.58 -5.33
CA THR A 178 1.84 -1.76 -5.14
C THR A 178 2.25 -2.93 -6.04
N ILE A 179 2.52 -2.68 -7.31
CA ILE A 179 2.91 -3.71 -8.28
C ILE A 179 4.25 -4.35 -7.89
N LEU A 180 5.22 -3.51 -7.50
CA LEU A 180 6.54 -4.00 -7.09
C LEU A 180 6.49 -4.78 -5.78
N HIS A 181 5.71 -4.31 -4.81
CA HIS A 181 5.51 -5.03 -3.54
C HIS A 181 4.81 -6.37 -3.75
N MET A 182 3.82 -6.44 -4.63
CA MET A 182 3.18 -7.72 -4.98
C MET A 182 4.19 -8.68 -5.63
N LEU A 183 4.97 -8.21 -6.59
CA LEU A 183 5.99 -9.03 -7.26
C LEU A 183 7.06 -9.51 -6.28
N SER A 184 7.63 -8.61 -5.50
CA SER A 184 8.60 -8.92 -4.45
C SER A 184 8.03 -9.90 -3.42
N GLY A 185 6.77 -9.70 -2.97
CA GLY A 185 6.08 -10.59 -2.04
C GLY A 185 5.92 -12.01 -2.57
N ILE A 186 5.51 -12.16 -3.83
CA ILE A 186 5.39 -13.47 -4.49
C ILE A 186 6.75 -14.15 -4.60
N LEU A 187 7.78 -13.42 -5.04
CA LEU A 187 9.14 -13.95 -5.15
C LEU A 187 9.70 -14.37 -3.79
N THR A 188 9.48 -13.55 -2.76
CA THR A 188 9.89 -13.85 -1.38
C THR A 188 9.18 -15.09 -0.85
N LEU A 189 7.88 -15.23 -1.11
CA LEU A 189 7.10 -16.38 -0.68
C LEU A 189 7.59 -17.67 -1.35
N ILE A 190 7.76 -17.65 -2.67
CA ILE A 190 8.29 -18.81 -3.42
C ILE A 190 9.71 -19.14 -2.96
N GLY A 191 10.58 -18.12 -2.87
CA GLY A 191 11.96 -18.31 -2.48
C GLY A 191 12.11 -18.81 -1.03
N SER A 192 11.28 -18.32 -0.10
CA SER A 192 11.31 -18.80 1.28
C SER A 192 10.86 -20.27 1.40
N ILE A 193 9.81 -20.65 0.65
CA ILE A 193 9.38 -22.06 0.60
C ILE A 193 10.51 -22.96 0.07
N VAL A 194 11.14 -22.58 -1.04
CA VAL A 194 12.25 -23.34 -1.61
C VAL A 194 13.40 -23.45 -0.61
N LEU A 195 13.81 -22.36 0.01
CA LEU A 195 14.88 -22.38 1.03
C LEU A 195 14.54 -23.24 2.24
N MET A 196 13.28 -23.25 2.69
CA MET A 196 12.83 -24.11 3.79
C MET A 196 13.02 -25.60 3.45
N PHE A 197 12.62 -26.03 2.25
CA PHE A 197 12.80 -27.40 1.81
C PHE A 197 14.27 -27.79 1.63
N VAL A 198 15.10 -26.89 1.12
CA VAL A 198 16.54 -27.09 0.98
C VAL A 198 17.25 -27.17 2.33
N THR A 199 16.73 -26.44 3.32
CA THR A 199 17.38 -26.39 4.65
C THR A 199 17.01 -27.59 5.52
N ASN A 200 15.72 -27.88 5.66
CA ASN A 200 15.21 -28.96 6.51
C ASN A 200 13.78 -29.34 6.14
N VAL A 201 13.60 -30.48 5.48
CA VAL A 201 12.29 -30.96 5.00
C VAL A 201 11.27 -31.19 6.13
N PRO A 202 11.59 -31.89 7.25
CA PRO A 202 10.65 -32.05 8.36
C PRO A 202 10.15 -30.74 8.93
N LEU A 203 11.04 -29.77 9.14
CA LEU A 203 10.68 -28.46 9.69
C LEU A 203 9.83 -27.64 8.68
N ALA A 204 10.14 -27.77 7.38
CA ALA A 204 9.34 -27.14 6.31
C ALA A 204 7.90 -27.66 6.30
N LEU A 205 7.68 -28.97 6.46
CA LEU A 205 6.35 -29.58 6.50
C LEU A 205 5.54 -29.10 7.72
N VAL A 206 6.16 -29.02 8.89
CA VAL A 206 5.51 -28.49 10.10
C VAL A 206 5.09 -27.03 9.89
N THR A 207 5.98 -26.20 9.38
CA THR A 207 5.68 -24.78 9.15
C THR A 207 4.60 -24.61 8.08
N LEU A 208 4.62 -25.41 7.02
CA LEU A 208 3.62 -25.34 5.95
C LEU A 208 2.22 -25.76 6.43
N THR A 209 2.12 -26.69 7.39
CA THR A 209 0.86 -27.07 8.03
C THR A 209 0.34 -26.00 9.00
N LEU A 210 1.23 -25.32 9.71
CA LEU A 210 0.85 -24.25 10.63
C LEU A 210 0.36 -22.97 9.90
N THR A 211 0.88 -22.69 8.71
CA THR A 211 0.54 -21.49 7.94
C THR A 211 -0.95 -21.36 7.62
N PRO A 212 -1.65 -22.38 7.07
CA PRO A 212 -3.10 -22.30 6.84
C PRO A 212 -3.90 -22.22 8.15
N LEU A 213 -3.44 -22.85 9.22
CA LEU A 213 -4.08 -22.73 10.53
C LEU A 213 -4.04 -21.28 11.04
N MET A 214 -2.89 -20.62 10.94
CA MET A 214 -2.75 -19.19 11.26
C MET A 214 -3.63 -18.31 10.39
N ALA A 215 -3.75 -18.62 9.10
CA ALA A 215 -4.63 -17.89 8.18
C ALA A 215 -6.11 -18.03 8.56
N LEU A 216 -6.57 -19.22 8.97
CA LEU A 216 -7.93 -19.45 9.45
C LEU A 216 -8.22 -18.68 10.73
N VAL A 217 -7.31 -18.72 11.71
CA VAL A 217 -7.44 -17.98 12.97
C VAL A 217 -7.51 -16.46 12.70
N SER A 218 -6.58 -15.95 11.89
CA SER A 218 -6.56 -14.52 11.51
C SER A 218 -7.81 -14.12 10.76
N GLY A 219 -8.33 -14.95 9.86
CA GLY A 219 -9.59 -14.71 9.14
C GLY A 219 -10.80 -14.64 10.08
N THR A 220 -10.85 -15.51 11.08
CA THR A 220 -11.91 -15.53 12.09
C THR A 220 -11.87 -14.29 12.97
N ILE A 221 -10.66 -13.90 13.43
CA ILE A 221 -10.45 -12.66 14.21
C ILE A 221 -10.86 -11.45 13.35
N ALA A 222 -10.41 -11.36 12.10
CA ALA A 222 -10.74 -10.25 11.21
C ALA A 222 -12.27 -10.12 10.98
N LYS A 223 -12.99 -11.24 10.83
CA LYS A 223 -14.46 -11.25 10.71
C LYS A 223 -15.15 -10.71 11.95
N HIS A 224 -14.69 -11.10 13.12
CA HIS A 224 -15.22 -10.60 14.40
C HIS A 224 -14.93 -9.12 14.60
N THR A 225 -13.68 -8.72 14.39
CA THR A 225 -13.20 -7.34 14.52
C THR A 225 -13.97 -6.39 13.59
N ARG A 226 -14.21 -6.78 12.33
CA ARG A 226 -14.98 -5.97 11.39
C ARG A 226 -16.38 -5.65 11.86
N LYS A 227 -17.03 -6.58 12.57
CA LYS A 227 -18.37 -6.37 13.17
C LYS A 227 -18.33 -5.30 14.26
N TYR A 228 -17.31 -5.30 15.10
CA TYR A 228 -17.15 -4.31 16.18
C TYR A 228 -16.73 -2.94 15.65
N PHE A 229 -15.83 -2.89 14.68
CA PHE A 229 -15.47 -1.63 14.01
C PHE A 229 -16.68 -0.98 13.31
N GLY A 230 -17.56 -1.76 12.69
CA GLY A 230 -18.78 -1.24 12.10
C GLY A 230 -19.72 -0.58 13.15
N LYS A 231 -19.84 -1.18 14.33
CA LYS A 231 -20.61 -0.60 15.45
C LYS A 231 -19.94 0.65 16.00
N GLN A 232 -18.62 0.64 16.18
CA GLN A 232 -17.86 1.78 16.65
C GLN A 232 -17.98 2.99 15.71
N GLN A 233 -17.85 2.77 14.40
CA GLN A 233 -18.03 3.82 13.40
C GLN A 233 -19.45 4.42 13.41
N ALA A 234 -20.48 3.58 13.60
CA ALA A 234 -21.85 4.06 13.71
C ALA A 234 -22.05 4.93 14.95
N GLN A 235 -21.45 4.55 16.09
CA GLN A 235 -21.52 5.33 17.33
C GLN A 235 -20.73 6.64 17.24
N LEU A 236 -19.52 6.60 16.64
CA LEU A 236 -18.74 7.82 16.39
C LEU A 236 -19.47 8.76 15.42
N GLY A 237 -20.16 8.23 14.42
CA GLY A 237 -21.01 9.01 13.53
C GLY A 237 -22.18 9.68 14.27
N ALA A 238 -22.78 9.01 15.25
CA ALA A 238 -23.82 9.58 16.09
C ALA A 238 -23.30 10.68 17.00
N VAL A 239 -22.14 10.50 17.62
CA VAL A 239 -21.51 11.52 18.50
C VAL A 239 -21.06 12.75 17.72
N ASN A 240 -20.49 12.57 16.51
CA ASN A 240 -20.04 13.70 15.68
C ASN A 240 -21.18 14.36 14.89
N GLY A 241 -22.39 13.81 14.95
CA GLY A 241 -23.59 14.37 14.31
C GLY A 241 -24.42 15.29 15.22
N PHE A 242 -24.01 15.44 16.48
CA PHE A 242 -24.49 16.43 17.42
C PHE A 242 -23.65 17.70 17.34
#